data_97f6eab4d5e3728e779d7e49ee24af89
#
_entry.id   97f6eab4d5e3728e779d7e49ee24af89
#
_cell.length_a   1.000
_cell.length_b   1.000
_cell.length_c   1.000
_cell.angle_alpha   90.00
_cell.angle_beta   90.00
_cell.angle_gamma   90.00
#
_symmetry.space_group_name_H-M   'P 1'
#
loop_
_entity.id
_entity.type
_entity.pdbx_description
1 polymer ?
#
loop_
_entity_poly.entity_id
_entity_poly.type
_entity_poly.pdbx_seq_one_letter_code
_entity_poly.pdbx_strand_id
1 'polypeptide(L)'
;MNRKILKSRYIQVIFFVVILMLILCVRLFVLTVVQEEKWAEAAKNQNTKEVLLSAPRGKIYDRYGRVLAGNKQIFTVTFNASGLSTEQINASAYRTIRLLEKNGDTYVDNFPIKITKSGKFYYTYDSSKKKWLKSLGLSKNATAEQAFEKLRAKYEIDPTLDRFDAMDELQNTHGVWPPINVRSMTFTYDTKKAAFISKYGLEVKETDAEGNVTKRTDLTAKEAFQALRKKYKLDEDENKQPIPEEERLSDKEARKIFVVREEIKNIEFNKYRSSTIASDVCDKTVAYIEEMGSELKGMEIASETVRVYPNKNLASHILGYMGSISDSQYDTYVKERGYSSDDLIGKDGIEASMESTL
;
A
#
# COMPACT_ATOMS: atom_id res chain seq x y z
N MET A 1 -71.54 -11.82 -15.69
CA MET A 1 -70.69 -10.85 -14.96
C MET A 1 -70.93 -9.47 -15.54
N ASN A 2 -71.53 -8.54 -14.74
CA ASN A 2 -72.09 -7.27 -15.20
C ASN A 2 -71.08 -6.31 -15.80
N ARG A 3 -71.19 -5.90 -17.06
CA ARG A 3 -70.36 -4.93 -17.78
C ARG A 3 -70.19 -3.55 -17.06
N LYS A 4 -71.12 -3.19 -16.13
CA LYS A 4 -71.06 -1.96 -15.32
C LYS A 4 -69.98 -2.03 -14.23
N ILE A 5 -69.63 -3.19 -13.72
CA ILE A 5 -68.62 -3.39 -12.68
C ILE A 5 -67.21 -3.15 -13.26
N LEU A 6 -66.95 -3.63 -14.50
CA LEU A 6 -65.66 -3.41 -15.19
C LEU A 6 -65.33 -1.96 -15.53
N LYS A 7 -66.32 -1.04 -15.50
CA LYS A 7 -66.12 0.42 -15.76
C LYS A 7 -65.82 1.23 -14.50
N SER A 8 -65.84 0.62 -13.33
CA SER A 8 -65.49 1.32 -12.10
C SER A 8 -63.99 1.62 -12.09
N ARG A 9 -63.62 2.89 -11.84
CA ARG A 9 -62.20 3.34 -11.73
C ARG A 9 -61.40 2.52 -10.71
N TYR A 10 -62.03 2.07 -9.65
CA TYR A 10 -61.41 1.21 -8.62
C TYR A 10 -61.01 -0.15 -9.16
N ILE A 11 -61.83 -0.77 -9.98
CA ILE A 11 -61.55 -2.09 -10.59
C ILE A 11 -60.41 -1.99 -11.60
N GLN A 12 -60.32 -0.91 -12.33
CA GLN A 12 -59.20 -0.63 -13.24
C GLN A 12 -57.86 -0.49 -12.47
N VAL A 13 -57.90 0.22 -11.35
CA VAL A 13 -56.71 0.35 -10.48
C VAL A 13 -56.31 -0.98 -9.86
N ILE A 14 -57.28 -1.76 -9.33
CA ILE A 14 -57.04 -3.09 -8.79
C ILE A 14 -56.45 -4.02 -9.85
N PHE A 15 -56.99 -4.01 -11.04
CA PHE A 15 -56.49 -4.80 -12.16
C PHE A 15 -55.03 -4.46 -12.53
N PHE A 16 -54.73 -3.14 -12.55
CA PHE A 16 -53.37 -2.66 -12.79
C PHE A 16 -52.40 -3.12 -11.70
N VAL A 17 -52.80 -3.01 -10.42
CA VAL A 17 -51.98 -3.47 -9.28
C VAL A 17 -51.75 -4.99 -9.33
N VAL A 18 -52.78 -5.78 -9.67
CA VAL A 18 -52.66 -7.25 -9.82
C VAL A 18 -51.70 -7.60 -10.95
N ILE A 19 -51.74 -6.88 -12.08
CA ILE A 19 -50.80 -7.10 -13.18
C ILE A 19 -49.37 -6.80 -12.74
N LEU A 20 -49.13 -5.67 -12.06
CA LEU A 20 -47.80 -5.34 -11.51
C LEU A 20 -47.29 -6.39 -10.53
N MET A 21 -48.17 -6.85 -9.63
CA MET A 21 -47.83 -7.91 -8.68
C MET A 21 -47.48 -9.22 -9.39
N LEU A 22 -48.20 -9.57 -10.44
CA LEU A 22 -47.93 -10.76 -11.24
C LEU A 22 -46.59 -10.69 -11.96
N ILE A 23 -46.26 -9.51 -12.52
CA ILE A 23 -44.94 -9.26 -13.13
C ILE A 23 -43.81 -9.41 -12.10
N LEU A 24 -43.98 -8.87 -10.88
CA LEU A 24 -43.00 -9.02 -9.79
C LEU A 24 -42.85 -10.48 -9.36
N CYS A 25 -43.98 -11.24 -9.24
CA CYS A 25 -43.93 -12.67 -8.92
C CYS A 25 -43.20 -13.50 -9.99
N VAL A 26 -43.47 -13.22 -11.25
CA VAL A 26 -42.79 -13.88 -12.38
C VAL A 26 -41.31 -13.54 -12.35
N ARG A 27 -40.98 -12.27 -12.11
CA ARG A 27 -39.57 -11.85 -12.01
C ARG A 27 -38.85 -12.48 -10.82
N LEU A 28 -39.52 -12.56 -9.67
CA LEU A 28 -39.00 -13.26 -8.49
C LEU A 28 -38.76 -14.74 -8.77
N PHE A 29 -39.73 -15.40 -9.39
CA PHE A 29 -39.61 -16.82 -9.78
C PHE A 29 -38.40 -17.04 -10.72
N VAL A 30 -38.21 -16.18 -11.72
CA VAL A 30 -37.05 -16.25 -12.62
C VAL A 30 -35.74 -16.07 -11.87
N LEU A 31 -35.67 -15.15 -10.94
CA LEU A 31 -34.47 -14.89 -10.16
C LEU A 31 -34.15 -16.02 -9.17
N THR A 32 -35.18 -16.58 -8.50
CA THR A 32 -34.99 -17.56 -7.42
C THR A 32 -34.94 -19.00 -7.89
N VAL A 33 -35.62 -19.33 -8.99
CA VAL A 33 -35.69 -20.71 -9.48
C VAL A 33 -34.90 -20.91 -10.78
N VAL A 34 -35.10 -20.02 -11.78
CA VAL A 34 -34.48 -20.20 -13.09
C VAL A 34 -32.99 -19.77 -13.08
N GLN A 35 -32.68 -18.77 -12.29
CA GLN A 35 -31.31 -18.24 -12.19
C GLN A 35 -30.61 -18.56 -10.84
N GLU A 36 -31.13 -19.53 -10.09
CA GLU A 36 -30.59 -19.94 -8.80
C GLU A 36 -29.11 -20.28 -8.89
N GLU A 37 -28.72 -21.13 -9.81
CA GLU A 37 -27.35 -21.60 -10.00
C GLU A 37 -26.40 -20.46 -10.29
N LYS A 38 -26.78 -19.53 -11.16
CA LYS A 38 -26.00 -18.34 -11.51
C LYS A 38 -25.77 -17.42 -10.30
N TRP A 39 -26.81 -17.22 -9.49
CA TRP A 39 -26.70 -16.33 -8.32
C TRP A 39 -26.03 -17.03 -7.13
N ALA A 40 -26.21 -18.35 -7.00
CA ALA A 40 -25.47 -19.15 -6.02
C ALA A 40 -23.96 -19.18 -6.33
N GLU A 41 -23.60 -19.34 -7.59
CA GLU A 41 -22.20 -19.28 -8.03
C GLU A 41 -21.61 -17.86 -7.84
N ALA A 42 -22.34 -16.82 -8.20
CA ALA A 42 -21.93 -15.44 -7.96
C ALA A 42 -21.75 -15.14 -6.45
N ALA A 43 -22.66 -15.62 -5.61
CA ALA A 43 -22.55 -15.48 -4.15
C ALA A 43 -21.37 -16.28 -3.58
N LYS A 44 -21.12 -17.48 -4.09
CA LYS A 44 -19.95 -18.29 -3.71
C LYS A 44 -18.65 -17.59 -4.09
N ASN A 45 -18.56 -17.04 -5.31
CA ASN A 45 -17.38 -16.32 -5.78
C ASN A 45 -17.15 -14.99 -5.04
N GLN A 46 -18.19 -14.37 -4.50
CA GLN A 46 -18.05 -13.19 -3.63
C GLN A 46 -17.63 -13.54 -2.20
N ASN A 47 -18.01 -14.71 -1.69
CA ASN A 47 -17.77 -15.12 -0.31
C ASN A 47 -16.52 -16.01 -0.14
N THR A 48 -16.00 -16.57 -1.23
CA THR A 48 -14.75 -17.35 -1.21
C THR A 48 -13.60 -16.51 -1.71
N LYS A 49 -12.58 -16.36 -0.86
CA LYS A 49 -11.31 -15.76 -1.24
C LYS A 49 -10.35 -16.90 -1.60
N GLU A 50 -9.94 -16.96 -2.86
CA GLU A 50 -8.80 -17.80 -3.22
C GLU A 50 -7.53 -17.19 -2.65
N VAL A 51 -6.92 -17.89 -1.71
CA VAL A 51 -5.60 -17.53 -1.19
C VAL A 51 -4.58 -18.34 -1.97
N LEU A 52 -3.88 -17.69 -2.87
CA LEU A 52 -2.74 -18.29 -3.57
C LEU A 52 -1.61 -18.47 -2.55
N LEU A 53 -1.30 -19.72 -2.23
CA LEU A 53 -0.12 -20.07 -1.44
C LEU A 53 1.05 -20.23 -2.40
N SER A 54 2.04 -19.37 -2.30
CA SER A 54 3.27 -19.49 -3.05
C SER A 54 4.00 -20.75 -2.62
N ALA A 55 4.36 -21.62 -3.57
CA ALA A 55 5.21 -22.77 -3.29
C ALA A 55 6.60 -22.32 -2.84
N PRO A 56 7.24 -23.06 -1.91
CA PRO A 56 8.62 -22.76 -1.54
C PRO A 56 9.54 -23.03 -2.74
N ARG A 57 10.47 -22.11 -2.98
CA ARG A 57 11.44 -22.22 -4.07
C ARG A 57 12.39 -23.40 -3.84
N GLY A 58 12.86 -24.07 -4.90
CA GLY A 58 13.83 -25.17 -4.84
C GLY A 58 15.12 -24.78 -4.10
N LYS A 59 15.73 -25.72 -3.40
CA LYS A 59 16.99 -25.49 -2.68
C LYS A 59 18.19 -25.63 -3.63
N ILE A 60 19.22 -24.81 -3.44
CA ILE A 60 20.50 -24.93 -4.16
C ILE A 60 21.52 -25.56 -3.22
N TYR A 61 22.19 -26.61 -3.68
CA TYR A 61 23.18 -27.34 -2.93
C TYR A 61 24.55 -27.26 -3.60
N ASP A 62 25.60 -27.45 -2.82
CA ASP A 62 26.93 -27.75 -3.38
C ASP A 62 27.06 -29.23 -3.74
N ARG A 63 28.19 -29.61 -4.33
CA ARG A 63 28.47 -31.00 -4.70
C ARG A 63 28.50 -31.99 -3.53
N TYR A 64 28.58 -31.52 -2.30
CA TYR A 64 28.56 -32.31 -1.08
C TYR A 64 27.18 -32.34 -0.40
N GLY A 65 26.16 -31.78 -1.02
CA GLY A 65 24.80 -31.71 -0.48
C GLY A 65 24.58 -30.64 0.60
N ARG A 66 25.51 -29.69 0.79
CA ARG A 66 25.35 -28.61 1.73
C ARG A 66 24.51 -27.50 1.09
N VAL A 67 23.53 -26.96 1.83
CA VAL A 67 22.62 -25.91 1.36
C VAL A 67 23.37 -24.59 1.16
N LEU A 68 23.38 -24.09 -0.07
CA LEU A 68 23.89 -22.77 -0.45
C LEU A 68 22.78 -21.71 -0.48
N ALA A 69 21.60 -22.08 -0.96
CA ALA A 69 20.39 -21.27 -0.87
C ALA A 69 19.21 -22.17 -0.49
N GLY A 70 18.43 -21.74 0.46
CA GLY A 70 17.29 -22.48 0.99
C GLY A 70 16.12 -21.55 1.32
N ASN A 71 15.15 -22.08 2.05
CA ASN A 71 13.97 -21.35 2.47
C ASN A 71 13.84 -21.40 3.99
N LYS A 72 13.39 -20.29 4.58
CA LYS A 72 12.99 -20.20 5.98
C LYS A 72 11.52 -19.86 6.01
N GLN A 73 10.74 -20.63 6.74
CA GLN A 73 9.35 -20.25 7.06
C GLN A 73 9.37 -19.15 8.11
N ILE A 74 8.61 -18.11 7.87
CA ILE A 74 8.43 -16.98 8.78
C ILE A 74 6.95 -16.72 9.01
N PHE A 75 6.65 -16.08 10.12
CA PHE A 75 5.32 -15.57 10.40
C PHE A 75 5.24 -14.07 10.12
N THR A 76 4.20 -13.68 9.41
CA THR A 76 3.96 -12.31 8.98
C THR A 76 2.63 -11.84 9.57
N VAL A 77 2.65 -10.69 10.23
CA VAL A 77 1.43 -10.02 10.69
C VAL A 77 0.84 -9.26 9.53
N THR A 78 -0.37 -9.61 9.16
CA THR A 78 -1.13 -8.93 8.10
C THR A 78 -2.38 -8.27 8.66
N PHE A 79 -2.88 -7.26 7.96
CA PHE A 79 -4.09 -6.53 8.33
C PHE A 79 -5.08 -6.47 7.18
N ASN A 80 -6.30 -6.92 7.43
CA ASN A 80 -7.44 -6.81 6.53
C ASN A 80 -8.43 -5.78 7.07
N ALA A 81 -8.58 -4.67 6.37
CA ALA A 81 -9.46 -3.57 6.79
C ALA A 81 -10.92 -3.75 6.35
N SER A 82 -11.26 -4.82 5.62
CA SER A 82 -12.58 -5.01 5.04
C SER A 82 -13.66 -5.15 6.13
N GLY A 83 -14.72 -4.35 6.01
CA GLY A 83 -15.85 -4.41 6.93
C GLY A 83 -15.60 -3.80 8.32
N LEU A 84 -14.42 -3.24 8.59
CA LEU A 84 -14.10 -2.63 9.87
C LEU A 84 -14.41 -1.13 9.89
N SER A 85 -14.89 -0.65 11.05
CA SER A 85 -15.06 0.79 11.29
C SER A 85 -13.72 1.49 11.48
N THR A 86 -13.71 2.82 11.35
CA THR A 86 -12.51 3.64 11.59
C THR A 86 -11.97 3.44 12.99
N GLU A 87 -12.83 3.35 13.98
CA GLU A 87 -12.49 3.17 15.39
C GLU A 87 -11.86 1.79 15.63
N GLN A 88 -12.43 0.72 15.04
CA GLN A 88 -11.88 -0.63 15.11
C GLN A 88 -10.50 -0.73 14.48
N ILE A 89 -10.30 -0.12 13.30
CA ILE A 89 -8.98 -0.07 12.65
C ILE A 89 -7.97 0.66 13.54
N ASN A 90 -8.35 1.81 14.13
CA ASN A 90 -7.46 2.58 15.00
C ASN A 90 -7.05 1.77 16.24
N ALA A 91 -8.01 1.12 16.89
CA ALA A 91 -7.78 0.33 18.10
C ALA A 91 -6.86 -0.87 17.80
N SER A 92 -7.15 -1.65 16.77
CA SER A 92 -6.32 -2.79 16.36
C SER A 92 -4.91 -2.36 15.96
N ALA A 93 -4.79 -1.31 15.14
CA ALA A 93 -3.50 -0.77 14.71
C ALA A 93 -2.63 -0.34 15.90
N TYR A 94 -3.20 0.39 16.83
CA TYR A 94 -2.49 0.88 18.00
C TYR A 94 -1.98 -0.27 18.90
N ARG A 95 -2.87 -1.23 19.19
CA ARG A 95 -2.54 -2.39 20.03
C ARG A 95 -1.46 -3.25 19.38
N THR A 96 -1.56 -3.49 18.07
CA THR A 96 -0.60 -4.32 17.34
C THR A 96 0.79 -3.69 17.32
N ILE A 97 0.94 -2.41 17.00
CA ILE A 97 2.26 -1.77 17.00
C ILE A 97 2.86 -1.78 18.42
N ARG A 98 2.06 -1.55 19.45
CA ARG A 98 2.52 -1.66 20.85
C ARG A 98 2.99 -3.08 21.21
N LEU A 99 2.27 -4.10 20.73
CA LEU A 99 2.65 -5.50 20.92
C LEU A 99 3.99 -5.80 20.26
N LEU A 100 4.14 -5.42 18.98
CA LEU A 100 5.39 -5.60 18.23
C LEU A 100 6.57 -4.93 18.92
N GLU A 101 6.42 -3.67 19.33
CA GLU A 101 7.47 -2.94 20.07
C GLU A 101 7.81 -3.59 21.42
N LYS A 102 6.80 -4.08 22.16
CA LYS A 102 6.98 -4.77 23.45
C LYS A 102 7.78 -6.07 23.29
N ASN A 103 7.53 -6.80 22.20
CA ASN A 103 8.20 -8.07 21.93
C ASN A 103 9.53 -7.91 21.18
N GLY A 104 9.87 -6.69 20.76
CA GLY A 104 11.09 -6.38 20.01
C GLY A 104 11.02 -6.72 18.52
N ASP A 105 9.83 -6.97 17.99
CA ASP A 105 9.62 -7.23 16.58
C ASP A 105 9.71 -5.93 15.76
N THR A 106 10.22 -6.05 14.54
CA THR A 106 10.26 -4.93 13.59
C THR A 106 8.99 -4.89 12.77
N TYR A 107 8.56 -3.69 12.41
CA TYR A 107 7.37 -3.49 11.56
C TYR A 107 7.66 -2.54 10.40
N VAL A 108 6.84 -2.64 9.37
CA VAL A 108 6.92 -1.77 8.18
C VAL A 108 6.50 -0.35 8.57
N ASP A 109 7.36 0.63 8.32
CA ASP A 109 7.11 2.04 8.65
C ASP A 109 7.39 2.94 7.45
N ASN A 110 6.49 2.90 6.47
CA ASN A 110 6.52 3.71 5.26
C ASN A 110 5.83 5.07 5.45
N PHE A 111 5.26 5.34 6.65
CA PHE A 111 4.59 6.61 6.91
C PHE A 111 5.59 7.79 6.85
N PRO A 112 5.37 8.77 5.96
CA PRO A 112 6.39 9.75 5.61
C PRO A 112 6.61 10.83 6.68
N ILE A 113 5.71 10.96 7.66
CA ILE A 113 5.88 11.94 8.74
C ILE A 113 6.51 11.28 9.96
N LYS A 114 7.66 11.80 10.38
CA LYS A 114 8.37 11.38 11.58
C LYS A 114 8.32 12.49 12.63
N ILE A 115 8.46 12.07 13.90
CA ILE A 115 8.48 12.98 15.05
C ILE A 115 9.83 12.80 15.77
N THR A 116 10.57 13.88 15.97
CA THR A 116 11.83 13.83 16.72
C THR A 116 11.58 13.56 18.21
N LYS A 117 12.65 13.27 18.97
CA LYS A 117 12.57 13.16 20.43
C LYS A 117 12.04 14.45 21.08
N SER A 118 12.34 15.61 20.49
CA SER A 118 11.90 16.94 20.93
C SER A 118 10.48 17.32 20.45
N GLY A 119 9.72 16.43 19.81
CA GLY A 119 8.36 16.69 19.35
C GLY A 119 8.24 17.44 18.02
N LYS A 120 9.35 17.66 17.29
CA LYS A 120 9.32 18.34 16.00
C LYS A 120 8.91 17.37 14.88
N PHE A 121 7.89 17.76 14.10
CA PHE A 121 7.44 17.03 12.90
C PHE A 121 8.30 17.33 11.68
N TYR A 122 8.55 16.32 10.86
CA TYR A 122 9.22 16.50 9.58
C TYR A 122 8.84 15.39 8.59
N TYR A 123 8.90 15.72 7.30
CA TYR A 123 8.77 14.70 6.25
C TYR A 123 10.11 14.00 6.00
N THR A 124 10.06 12.69 5.81
CA THR A 124 11.23 11.91 5.38
C THR A 124 11.75 12.38 4.02
N TYR A 125 10.85 12.79 3.13
CA TYR A 125 11.16 13.37 1.83
C TYR A 125 12.05 14.61 1.94
N ASP A 126 11.70 15.54 2.80
CA ASP A 126 12.49 16.78 3.05
C ASP A 126 13.87 16.45 3.63
N SER A 127 13.96 15.47 4.52
CA SER A 127 15.23 14.99 5.08
C SER A 127 16.12 14.36 4.03
N SER A 128 15.55 13.52 3.18
CA SER A 128 16.26 12.83 2.09
C SER A 128 16.77 13.83 1.05
N LYS A 129 15.93 14.81 0.66
CA LYS A 129 16.32 15.91 -0.22
C LYS A 129 17.51 16.68 0.32
N LYS A 130 17.46 17.08 1.61
CA LYS A 130 18.56 17.81 2.26
C LYS A 130 19.85 16.99 2.31
N LYS A 131 19.78 15.71 2.63
CA LYS A 131 20.95 14.80 2.65
C LYS A 131 21.57 14.70 1.25
N TRP A 132 20.73 14.51 0.23
CA TRP A 132 21.19 14.38 -1.14
C TRP A 132 21.82 15.69 -1.65
N LEU A 133 21.21 16.87 -1.43
CA LEU A 133 21.81 18.15 -1.78
C LEU A 133 23.15 18.39 -1.09
N LYS A 134 23.26 18.01 0.20
CA LYS A 134 24.52 18.08 0.94
C LYS A 134 25.59 17.19 0.33
N SER A 135 25.25 16.00 -0.17
CA SER A 135 26.22 15.09 -0.84
C SER A 135 26.77 15.68 -2.15
N LEU A 136 26.05 16.59 -2.77
CA LEU A 136 26.50 17.37 -3.95
C LEU A 136 27.25 18.67 -3.58
N GLY A 137 27.41 18.98 -2.28
CA GLY A 137 27.97 20.23 -1.82
C GLY A 137 27.09 21.44 -2.06
N LEU A 138 25.77 21.24 -2.21
CA LEU A 138 24.81 22.30 -2.48
C LEU A 138 24.09 22.75 -1.19
N SER A 139 23.57 23.99 -1.24
CA SER A 139 22.70 24.52 -0.19
C SER A 139 21.41 23.68 -0.07
N LYS A 140 20.86 23.62 1.14
CA LYS A 140 19.57 22.98 1.42
C LYS A 140 18.38 23.56 0.62
N ASN A 141 18.55 24.78 0.13
CA ASN A 141 17.53 25.51 -0.64
C ASN A 141 17.83 25.50 -2.15
N ALA A 142 18.84 24.74 -2.60
CA ALA A 142 19.16 24.66 -4.02
C ALA A 142 17.96 24.09 -4.82
N THR A 143 17.77 24.62 -6.02
CA THR A 143 16.73 24.15 -6.95
C THR A 143 17.15 22.85 -7.63
N ALA A 144 16.17 22.14 -8.24
CA ALA A 144 16.44 20.94 -9.03
C ALA A 144 17.36 21.23 -10.22
N GLU A 145 17.20 22.39 -10.81
CA GLU A 145 18.01 22.88 -11.93
C GLU A 145 19.48 23.10 -11.51
N GLN A 146 19.70 23.78 -10.38
CA GLN A 146 21.06 23.96 -9.83
C GLN A 146 21.72 22.61 -9.48
N ALA A 147 20.94 21.66 -8.97
CA ALA A 147 21.45 20.34 -8.66
C ALA A 147 21.77 19.53 -9.92
N PHE A 148 20.95 19.66 -10.96
CA PHE A 148 21.17 19.01 -12.25
C PHE A 148 22.42 19.57 -12.95
N GLU A 149 22.58 20.88 -13.02
CA GLU A 149 23.78 21.52 -13.59
C GLU A 149 25.05 21.15 -12.80
N LYS A 150 24.96 21.03 -11.49
CA LYS A 150 26.08 20.54 -10.67
C LYS A 150 26.48 19.11 -11.01
N LEU A 151 25.50 18.25 -11.34
CA LEU A 151 25.77 16.88 -11.78
C LEU A 151 26.38 16.87 -13.19
N ARG A 152 25.85 17.66 -14.12
CA ARG A 152 26.43 17.80 -15.48
C ARG A 152 27.90 18.19 -15.40
N ALA A 153 28.20 19.22 -14.62
CA ALA A 153 29.60 19.68 -14.44
C ALA A 153 30.48 18.62 -13.75
N LYS A 154 29.92 17.85 -12.81
CA LYS A 154 30.68 16.82 -12.06
C LYS A 154 31.04 15.62 -12.95
N TYR A 155 30.17 15.25 -13.87
CA TYR A 155 30.34 14.09 -14.76
C TYR A 155 30.77 14.49 -16.18
N GLU A 156 31.17 15.77 -16.37
CA GLU A 156 31.71 16.31 -17.63
C GLU A 156 30.77 16.11 -18.85
N ILE A 157 29.45 16.14 -18.59
CA ILE A 157 28.43 15.97 -19.62
C ILE A 157 28.41 17.22 -20.51
N ASP A 158 28.33 16.99 -21.82
CA ASP A 158 28.31 18.07 -22.82
C ASP A 158 27.19 19.09 -22.50
N PRO A 159 27.56 20.39 -22.30
CA PRO A 159 26.59 21.43 -21.99
C PRO A 159 25.62 21.74 -23.15
N THR A 160 25.90 21.27 -24.37
CA THR A 160 25.03 21.45 -25.53
C THR A 160 23.88 20.45 -25.61
N LEU A 161 23.99 19.33 -24.88
CA LEU A 161 22.92 18.33 -24.83
C LEU A 161 21.67 18.92 -24.16
N ASP A 162 20.52 18.51 -24.65
CA ASP A 162 19.29 18.83 -23.95
C ASP A 162 19.21 18.12 -22.57
N ARG A 163 18.25 18.51 -21.77
CA ARG A 163 18.14 17.99 -20.41
C ARG A 163 17.74 16.50 -20.34
N PHE A 164 17.06 15.98 -21.40
CA PHE A 164 16.67 14.58 -21.44
C PHE A 164 17.86 13.71 -21.81
N ASP A 165 18.59 14.09 -22.84
CA ASP A 165 19.80 13.40 -23.30
C ASP A 165 20.88 13.42 -22.21
N ALA A 166 21.07 14.58 -21.54
CA ALA A 166 21.99 14.69 -20.42
C ALA A 166 21.58 13.83 -19.21
N MET A 167 20.29 13.63 -18.95
CA MET A 167 19.81 12.71 -17.92
C MET A 167 20.05 11.26 -18.32
N ASP A 168 19.80 10.91 -19.57
CA ASP A 168 20.05 9.58 -20.11
C ASP A 168 21.53 9.21 -20.01
N GLU A 169 22.43 10.13 -20.35
CA GLU A 169 23.87 9.95 -20.16
C GLU A 169 24.26 9.75 -18.69
N LEU A 170 23.69 10.54 -17.76
CA LEU A 170 23.89 10.33 -16.33
C LEU A 170 23.49 8.92 -15.89
N GLN A 171 22.36 8.44 -16.37
CA GLN A 171 21.81 7.15 -15.96
C GLN A 171 22.51 5.96 -16.60
N ASN A 172 22.66 5.98 -17.93
CA ASN A 172 23.12 4.83 -18.69
C ASN A 172 24.64 4.75 -18.79
N THR A 173 25.33 5.89 -18.85
CA THR A 173 26.80 5.92 -18.95
C THR A 173 27.47 5.99 -17.58
N HIS A 174 26.95 6.82 -16.67
CA HIS A 174 27.56 7.03 -15.36
C HIS A 174 26.88 6.26 -14.22
N GLY A 175 25.74 5.59 -14.47
CA GLY A 175 24.99 4.83 -13.44
C GLY A 175 24.40 5.72 -12.34
N VAL A 176 24.19 7.02 -12.60
CA VAL A 176 23.72 7.99 -11.63
C VAL A 176 22.25 8.29 -11.86
N TRP A 177 21.44 8.01 -10.86
CA TRP A 177 19.97 8.21 -10.88
C TRP A 177 19.56 9.37 -9.96
N PRO A 178 19.60 10.62 -10.44
CA PRO A 178 19.25 11.77 -9.63
C PRO A 178 17.76 11.77 -9.27
N PRO A 179 17.38 12.21 -8.08
CA PRO A 179 15.96 12.32 -7.69
C PRO A 179 15.34 13.60 -8.29
N ILE A 180 15.45 13.77 -9.60
CA ILE A 180 14.97 14.92 -10.35
C ILE A 180 14.04 14.44 -11.47
N ASN A 181 12.86 15.05 -11.55
CA ASN A 181 12.00 14.92 -12.71
C ASN A 181 12.44 15.93 -13.77
N VAL A 182 13.04 15.45 -14.85
CA VAL A 182 13.62 16.29 -15.91
C VAL A 182 12.56 17.11 -16.65
N ARG A 183 11.36 16.54 -16.84
CA ARG A 183 10.28 17.23 -17.57
C ARG A 183 9.83 18.51 -16.85
N SER A 184 9.65 18.43 -15.53
CA SER A 184 9.19 19.56 -14.71
C SER A 184 10.31 20.30 -13.99
N MET A 185 11.54 19.81 -14.04
CA MET A 185 12.70 20.28 -13.27
C MET A 185 12.37 20.45 -11.77
N THR A 186 11.74 19.40 -11.20
CA THR A 186 11.38 19.35 -9.79
C THR A 186 12.00 18.14 -9.12
N PHE A 187 12.23 18.21 -7.83
CA PHE A 187 12.69 17.04 -7.10
C PHE A 187 11.57 15.99 -6.96
N THR A 188 11.89 14.74 -7.18
CA THR A 188 10.96 13.62 -6.95
C THR A 188 10.49 13.54 -5.48
N TYR A 189 11.27 14.08 -4.55
CA TYR A 189 10.87 14.23 -3.15
C TYR A 189 9.67 15.16 -2.97
N ASP A 190 9.64 16.29 -3.68
CA ASP A 190 8.54 17.26 -3.62
C ASP A 190 7.28 16.70 -4.29
N THR A 191 7.44 15.98 -5.39
CA THR A 191 6.34 15.26 -6.06
C THR A 191 5.75 14.17 -5.17
N LYS A 192 6.58 13.37 -4.47
CA LYS A 192 6.14 12.35 -3.52
C LYS A 192 5.40 12.97 -2.34
N LYS A 193 5.86 14.12 -1.83
CA LYS A 193 5.16 14.87 -0.78
C LYS A 193 3.77 15.32 -1.24
N ALA A 194 3.67 15.93 -2.41
CA ALA A 194 2.39 16.35 -3.00
C ALA A 194 1.46 15.15 -3.23
N ALA A 195 1.99 14.04 -3.76
CA ALA A 195 1.23 12.80 -3.94
C ALA A 195 0.70 12.24 -2.62
N PHE A 196 1.49 12.29 -1.52
CA PHE A 196 1.02 11.90 -0.19
C PHE A 196 -0.15 12.78 0.28
N ILE A 197 -0.05 14.09 0.15
CA ILE A 197 -1.13 15.02 0.51
C ILE A 197 -2.42 14.70 -0.29
N SER A 198 -2.30 14.52 -1.60
CA SER A 198 -3.43 14.19 -2.47
C SER A 198 -4.01 12.80 -2.18
N LYS A 199 -3.17 11.79 -1.93
CA LYS A 199 -3.58 10.42 -1.56
C LYS A 199 -4.51 10.41 -0.35
N TYR A 200 -4.26 11.29 0.60
CA TYR A 200 -5.08 11.43 1.80
C TYR A 200 -6.18 12.47 1.68
N GLY A 201 -6.26 13.20 0.55
CA GLY A 201 -7.23 14.28 0.35
C GLY A 201 -7.08 15.40 1.37
N LEU A 202 -5.82 15.75 1.73
CA LEU A 202 -5.49 16.80 2.68
C LEU A 202 -5.23 18.15 2.00
N GLU A 203 -5.50 18.25 0.71
CA GLU A 203 -5.35 19.46 -0.07
C GLU A 203 -6.20 20.59 0.52
N VAL A 204 -5.58 21.74 0.74
CA VAL A 204 -6.28 22.94 1.17
C VAL A 204 -6.81 23.67 -0.06
N LYS A 205 -8.12 23.90 -0.10
CA LYS A 205 -8.75 24.71 -1.14
C LYS A 205 -8.59 26.18 -0.76
N GLU A 206 -7.88 26.91 -1.59
CA GLU A 206 -7.75 28.37 -1.50
C GLU A 206 -8.54 28.98 -2.65
N THR A 207 -9.39 29.97 -2.36
CA THR A 207 -10.13 30.72 -3.37
C THR A 207 -9.42 32.06 -3.50
N ASP A 208 -8.98 32.39 -4.72
CA ASP A 208 -8.36 33.69 -5.00
C ASP A 208 -9.42 34.82 -5.01
N ALA A 209 -8.95 36.05 -5.14
CA ALA A 209 -9.84 37.23 -5.18
C ALA A 209 -10.80 37.24 -6.40
N GLU A 210 -10.48 36.43 -7.43
CA GLU A 210 -11.26 36.28 -8.66
C GLU A 210 -12.23 35.09 -8.61
N GLY A 211 -12.29 34.34 -7.48
CA GLY A 211 -13.21 33.24 -7.26
C GLY A 211 -12.71 31.88 -7.78
N ASN A 212 -11.47 31.78 -8.28
CA ASN A 212 -10.90 30.51 -8.72
C ASN A 212 -10.44 29.69 -7.52
N VAL A 213 -10.80 28.41 -7.51
CA VAL A 213 -10.39 27.49 -6.44
C VAL A 213 -9.09 26.81 -6.83
N THR A 214 -8.02 27.12 -6.12
CA THR A 214 -6.74 26.44 -6.23
C THR A 214 -6.57 25.41 -5.11
N LYS A 215 -5.85 24.32 -5.38
CA LYS A 215 -5.53 23.29 -4.40
C LYS A 215 -4.08 23.39 -3.96
N ARG A 216 -3.86 23.71 -2.70
CA ARG A 216 -2.53 23.77 -2.13
C ARG A 216 -2.11 22.43 -1.53
N THR A 217 -0.93 21.94 -1.91
CA THR A 217 -0.35 20.67 -1.44
C THR A 217 0.95 20.85 -0.64
N ASP A 218 1.28 22.08 -0.25
CA ASP A 218 2.53 22.41 0.44
C ASP A 218 2.42 22.41 1.98
N LEU A 219 1.48 21.63 2.52
CA LEU A 219 1.29 21.52 3.97
C LEU A 219 2.57 21.15 4.70
N THR A 220 2.78 21.76 5.85
CA THR A 220 3.84 21.33 6.77
C THR A 220 3.54 19.94 7.32
N ALA A 221 4.57 19.24 7.80
CA ALA A 221 4.39 17.90 8.38
C ALA A 221 3.45 17.92 9.60
N LYS A 222 3.45 19.02 10.38
CA LYS A 222 2.55 19.19 11.53
C LYS A 222 1.10 19.37 11.09
N GLU A 223 0.86 20.26 10.13
CA GLU A 223 -0.50 20.50 9.60
C GLU A 223 -1.10 19.22 8.99
N ALA A 224 -0.34 18.52 8.16
CA ALA A 224 -0.80 17.26 7.58
C ALA A 224 -1.07 16.19 8.66
N PHE A 225 -0.24 16.11 9.69
CA PHE A 225 -0.44 15.18 10.80
C PHE A 225 -1.73 15.50 11.57
N GLN A 226 -1.98 16.77 11.90
CA GLN A 226 -3.20 17.19 12.58
C GLN A 226 -4.45 16.97 11.71
N ALA A 227 -4.36 17.23 10.41
CA ALA A 227 -5.43 16.92 9.48
C ALA A 227 -5.77 15.42 9.43
N LEU A 228 -4.75 14.54 9.53
CA LEU A 228 -4.95 13.09 9.64
C LEU A 228 -5.58 12.70 10.97
N ARG A 229 -5.19 13.31 12.10
CA ARG A 229 -5.85 13.07 13.40
C ARG A 229 -7.35 13.33 13.31
N LYS A 230 -7.72 14.49 12.74
CA LYS A 230 -9.12 14.85 12.51
C LYS A 230 -9.82 13.90 11.55
N LYS A 231 -9.20 13.58 10.41
CA LYS A 231 -9.75 12.67 9.40
C LYS A 231 -10.09 11.30 9.97
N TYR A 232 -9.22 10.76 10.80
CA TYR A 232 -9.38 9.45 11.42
C TYR A 232 -10.01 9.50 12.81
N LYS A 233 -10.55 10.66 13.21
CA LYS A 233 -11.32 10.85 14.46
C LYS A 233 -10.55 10.40 15.71
N LEU A 234 -9.25 10.68 15.79
CA LEU A 234 -8.43 10.27 16.92
C LEU A 234 -8.67 11.14 18.16
N ASP A 235 -9.31 12.28 18.01
CA ASP A 235 -9.59 13.26 19.06
C ASP A 235 -11.09 13.35 19.38
N GLU A 236 -11.91 12.41 18.89
CA GLU A 236 -13.36 12.32 19.11
C GLU A 236 -13.72 10.96 19.74
N ASP A 237 -14.71 10.94 20.63
CA ASP A 237 -15.27 9.72 21.20
C ASP A 237 -16.30 9.04 20.26
N GLU A 238 -16.90 7.92 20.70
CA GLU A 238 -17.92 7.19 19.95
C GLU A 238 -19.16 8.03 19.64
N ASN A 239 -19.45 9.05 20.46
CA ASN A 239 -20.57 9.99 20.31
C ASN A 239 -20.19 11.22 19.48
N LYS A 240 -19.01 11.23 18.86
CA LYS A 240 -18.43 12.36 18.10
C LYS A 240 -18.20 13.61 18.96
N GLN A 241 -18.03 13.43 20.27
CA GLN A 241 -17.66 14.51 21.18
C GLN A 241 -16.13 14.59 21.28
N PRO A 242 -15.56 15.80 21.41
CA PRO A 242 -14.13 15.96 21.58
C PRO A 242 -13.63 15.28 22.84
N ILE A 243 -12.63 14.41 22.73
CA ILE A 243 -11.95 13.81 23.87
C ILE A 243 -11.18 14.89 24.61
N PRO A 244 -11.22 14.97 25.96
CA PRO A 244 -10.40 15.88 26.76
C PRO A 244 -8.91 15.76 26.38
N GLU A 245 -8.16 16.85 26.37
CA GLU A 245 -6.76 16.87 25.90
C GLU A 245 -5.87 15.90 26.69
N GLU A 246 -6.16 15.73 27.99
CA GLU A 246 -5.43 14.82 28.89
C GLU A 246 -5.62 13.33 28.55
N GLU A 247 -6.74 12.96 27.93
CA GLU A 247 -7.09 11.58 27.55
C GLU A 247 -6.74 11.26 26.09
N ARG A 248 -6.35 12.26 25.29
CA ARG A 248 -5.99 12.06 23.89
C ARG A 248 -4.69 11.30 23.76
N LEU A 249 -4.63 10.46 22.71
CA LEU A 249 -3.38 9.84 22.32
C LEU A 249 -2.32 10.90 22.04
N SER A 250 -1.14 10.74 22.60
CA SER A 250 0.00 11.56 22.24
C SER A 250 0.31 11.47 20.74
N ASP A 251 0.98 12.45 20.18
CA ASP A 251 1.34 12.45 18.75
C ASP A 251 2.20 11.23 18.36
N LYS A 252 3.05 10.75 19.27
CA LYS A 252 3.83 9.52 19.04
C LYS A 252 2.96 8.27 18.98
N GLU A 253 1.92 8.21 19.80
CA GLU A 253 0.96 7.11 19.80
C GLU A 253 0.04 7.17 18.58
N ALA A 254 -0.49 8.35 18.27
CA ALA A 254 -1.28 8.57 17.07
C ALA A 254 -0.51 8.17 15.80
N ARG A 255 0.81 8.44 15.78
CA ARG A 255 1.67 8.04 14.66
C ARG A 255 1.69 6.53 14.43
N LYS A 256 1.63 5.71 15.50
CA LYS A 256 1.58 4.23 15.37
C LYS A 256 0.37 3.78 14.55
N ILE A 257 -0.77 4.44 14.77
CA ILE A 257 -1.98 4.17 13.99
C ILE A 257 -1.75 4.54 12.52
N PHE A 258 -1.12 5.69 12.25
CA PHE A 258 -0.88 6.14 10.86
C PHE A 258 0.11 5.25 10.11
N VAL A 259 1.04 4.59 10.78
CA VAL A 259 1.92 3.58 10.16
C VAL A 259 1.09 2.44 9.55
N VAL A 260 0.18 1.86 10.31
CA VAL A 260 -0.70 0.79 9.81
C VAL A 260 -1.65 1.32 8.72
N ARG A 261 -2.20 2.52 8.91
CA ARG A 261 -3.09 3.13 7.91
C ARG A 261 -2.40 3.46 6.60
N GLU A 262 -1.10 3.77 6.61
CA GLU A 262 -0.32 3.95 5.39
C GLU A 262 -0.25 2.64 4.60
N GLU A 263 0.02 1.50 5.28
CA GLU A 263 0.06 0.21 4.62
C GLU A 263 -1.31 -0.22 4.06
N ILE A 264 -2.38 0.03 4.82
CA ILE A 264 -3.75 -0.20 4.32
C ILE A 264 -4.02 0.67 3.09
N LYS A 265 -3.63 1.94 3.11
CA LYS A 265 -3.86 2.88 2.01
C LYS A 265 -3.05 2.54 0.76
N ASN A 266 -1.88 1.92 0.92
CA ASN A 266 -1.05 1.47 -0.19
C ASN A 266 -1.73 0.36 -1.03
N ILE A 267 -2.60 -0.45 -0.41
CA ILE A 267 -3.32 -1.54 -1.08
C ILE A 267 -4.82 -1.28 -1.29
N GLU A 268 -5.30 -0.05 -1.03
CA GLU A 268 -6.74 0.29 -1.06
C GLU A 268 -7.43 -0.05 -2.40
N PHE A 269 -6.68 -0.10 -3.49
CA PHE A 269 -7.20 -0.52 -4.80
C PHE A 269 -7.61 -2.00 -4.84
N ASN A 270 -7.09 -2.82 -3.93
CA ASN A 270 -7.46 -4.22 -3.78
C ASN A 270 -8.01 -4.49 -2.38
N LYS A 271 -9.29 -4.21 -2.17
CA LYS A 271 -9.98 -4.32 -0.87
C LYS A 271 -9.93 -5.72 -0.24
N TYR A 272 -9.63 -6.75 -1.02
CA TYR A 272 -9.59 -8.14 -0.57
C TYR A 272 -8.18 -8.59 -0.19
N ARG A 273 -7.17 -7.77 -0.42
CA ARG A 273 -5.78 -8.07 -0.05
C ARG A 273 -5.48 -7.56 1.35
N SER A 274 -4.78 -8.38 2.13
CA SER A 274 -4.29 -7.95 3.45
C SER A 274 -2.98 -7.19 3.33
N SER A 275 -2.80 -6.14 4.13
CA SER A 275 -1.55 -5.38 4.22
C SER A 275 -0.55 -6.10 5.12
N THR A 276 0.70 -6.20 4.72
CA THR A 276 1.78 -6.67 5.59
C THR A 276 2.18 -5.57 6.57
N ILE A 277 2.10 -5.86 7.85
CA ILE A 277 2.47 -4.94 8.93
C ILE A 277 3.86 -5.26 9.50
N ALA A 278 4.14 -6.53 9.72
CA ALA A 278 5.45 -6.99 10.21
C ALA A 278 5.75 -8.38 9.66
N SER A 279 7.01 -8.64 9.34
CA SER A 279 7.47 -9.94 8.86
C SER A 279 8.54 -10.51 9.78
N ASP A 280 8.67 -11.85 9.83
CA ASP A 280 9.59 -12.60 10.70
C ASP A 280 9.39 -12.25 12.18
N VAL A 281 8.13 -12.24 12.61
CA VAL A 281 7.75 -11.93 14.00
C VAL A 281 8.01 -13.14 14.91
N CYS A 282 8.26 -12.87 16.19
CA CYS A 282 8.54 -13.92 17.17
C CYS A 282 7.27 -14.70 17.56
N ASP A 283 7.45 -15.95 18.03
CA ASP A 283 6.36 -16.85 18.43
C ASP A 283 5.43 -16.25 19.50
N LYS A 284 5.95 -15.37 20.37
CA LYS A 284 5.14 -14.69 21.39
C LYS A 284 4.13 -13.73 20.76
N THR A 285 4.52 -13.04 19.68
CA THR A 285 3.63 -12.16 18.92
C THR A 285 2.58 -12.98 18.20
N VAL A 286 2.97 -14.09 17.58
CA VAL A 286 2.05 -15.02 16.91
C VAL A 286 0.99 -15.52 17.91
N ALA A 287 1.43 -16.10 19.03
CA ALA A 287 0.52 -16.63 20.05
C ALA A 287 -0.45 -15.57 20.57
N TYR A 288 0.04 -14.36 20.82
CA TYR A 288 -0.82 -13.27 21.31
C TYR A 288 -1.87 -12.84 20.29
N ILE A 289 -1.51 -12.71 19.01
CA ILE A 289 -2.46 -12.30 17.96
C ILE A 289 -3.51 -13.38 17.73
N GLU A 290 -3.12 -14.66 17.74
CA GLU A 290 -4.05 -15.79 17.60
C GLU A 290 -5.03 -15.88 18.80
N GLU A 291 -4.53 -15.64 20.02
CA GLU A 291 -5.36 -15.66 21.24
C GLU A 291 -6.33 -14.45 21.28
N MET A 292 -5.85 -13.27 20.90
CA MET A 292 -6.59 -12.01 21.00
C MET A 292 -7.32 -11.60 19.72
N GLY A 293 -7.56 -12.52 18.81
CA GLY A 293 -8.18 -12.23 17.49
C GLY A 293 -9.50 -11.47 17.57
N SER A 294 -10.31 -11.66 18.62
CA SER A 294 -11.55 -10.91 18.84
C SER A 294 -11.32 -9.42 19.17
N GLU A 295 -10.20 -9.08 19.81
CA GLU A 295 -9.83 -7.71 20.17
C GLU A 295 -8.97 -7.02 19.10
N LEU A 296 -8.22 -7.81 18.32
CA LEU A 296 -7.35 -7.35 17.24
C LEU A 296 -8.03 -7.56 15.88
N LYS A 297 -9.24 -7.06 15.74
CA LYS A 297 -10.06 -7.23 14.54
C LYS A 297 -9.28 -6.84 13.29
N GLY A 298 -9.28 -7.73 12.30
CA GLY A 298 -8.59 -7.55 11.02
C GLY A 298 -7.11 -7.93 11.03
N MET A 299 -6.50 -8.20 12.19
CA MET A 299 -5.16 -8.74 12.27
C MET A 299 -5.18 -10.26 12.06
N GLU A 300 -4.29 -10.74 11.24
CA GLU A 300 -4.14 -12.15 10.90
C GLU A 300 -2.67 -12.51 10.86
N ILE A 301 -2.36 -13.78 11.17
CA ILE A 301 -1.03 -14.33 10.98
C ILE A 301 -1.00 -15.10 9.65
N ALA A 302 -0.10 -14.71 8.77
CA ALA A 302 0.20 -15.43 7.56
C ALA A 302 1.55 -16.16 7.72
N SER A 303 1.63 -17.38 7.20
CA SER A 303 2.91 -18.11 7.10
C SER A 303 3.47 -17.88 5.70
N GLU A 304 4.65 -17.32 5.63
CA GLU A 304 5.36 -17.03 4.38
C GLU A 304 6.71 -17.73 4.34
N THR A 305 7.21 -17.97 3.15
CA THR A 305 8.51 -18.58 2.94
C THR A 305 9.44 -17.54 2.32
N VAL A 306 10.55 -17.26 3.01
CA VAL A 306 11.58 -16.35 2.50
C VAL A 306 12.83 -17.08 2.09
N ARG A 307 13.46 -16.61 1.01
CA ARG A 307 14.73 -17.12 0.53
C ARG A 307 15.86 -16.76 1.48
N VAL A 308 16.67 -17.72 1.88
CA VAL A 308 17.81 -17.50 2.77
C VAL A 308 19.08 -18.07 2.16
N TYR A 309 20.18 -17.36 2.38
CA TYR A 309 21.54 -17.74 1.99
C TYR A 309 22.37 -17.96 3.26
N PRO A 310 22.47 -19.22 3.76
CA PRO A 310 23.10 -19.51 5.05
C PRO A 310 24.54 -19.02 5.16
N ASN A 311 25.26 -19.04 4.04
CA ASN A 311 26.64 -18.59 3.97
C ASN A 311 26.84 -17.12 3.62
N LYS A 312 25.76 -16.31 3.76
CA LYS A 312 25.74 -14.85 3.50
C LYS A 312 26.26 -14.51 2.10
N ASN A 313 27.41 -13.84 2.01
CA ASN A 313 27.96 -13.33 0.75
C ASN A 313 28.78 -14.36 -0.02
N LEU A 314 28.91 -15.60 0.48
CA LEU A 314 29.69 -16.65 -0.20
C LEU A 314 29.07 -16.95 -1.58
N ALA A 315 29.86 -16.82 -2.62
CA ALA A 315 29.46 -17.05 -4.01
C ALA A 315 28.25 -16.26 -4.48
N SER A 316 27.99 -15.06 -3.92
CA SER A 316 26.83 -14.23 -4.24
C SER A 316 26.70 -13.92 -5.73
N HIS A 317 27.83 -13.71 -6.43
CA HIS A 317 27.87 -13.47 -7.87
C HIS A 317 27.56 -14.72 -8.72
N ILE A 318 27.70 -15.93 -8.14
CA ILE A 318 27.34 -17.20 -8.79
C ILE A 318 25.88 -17.54 -8.48
N LEU A 319 25.49 -17.45 -7.20
CA LEU A 319 24.13 -17.75 -6.77
C LEU A 319 23.11 -16.75 -7.31
N GLY A 320 23.48 -15.48 -7.32
CA GLY A 320 22.57 -14.41 -7.69
C GLY A 320 21.66 -13.99 -6.52
N TYR A 321 20.55 -13.35 -6.86
CA TYR A 321 19.57 -12.86 -5.88
C TYR A 321 18.16 -12.86 -6.46
N MET A 322 17.18 -12.78 -5.57
CA MET A 322 15.76 -12.65 -5.90
C MET A 322 15.32 -11.19 -5.94
N GLY A 323 14.38 -10.85 -6.81
CA GLY A 323 13.81 -9.51 -6.89
C GLY A 323 12.46 -9.50 -7.58
N SER A 324 11.71 -8.40 -7.43
CA SER A 324 10.40 -8.23 -8.05
C SER A 324 10.50 -8.15 -9.58
N ILE A 325 9.45 -8.58 -10.26
CA ILE A 325 9.35 -8.49 -11.73
C ILE A 325 9.40 -7.01 -12.13
N SER A 326 10.31 -6.67 -13.05
CA SER A 326 10.40 -5.30 -13.60
C SER A 326 9.44 -5.11 -14.77
N ASP A 327 9.13 -3.86 -15.11
CA ASP A 327 8.26 -3.54 -16.24
C ASP A 327 8.74 -4.19 -17.55
N SER A 328 10.05 -4.26 -17.78
CA SER A 328 10.65 -4.92 -18.95
C SER A 328 10.50 -6.45 -18.94
N GLN A 329 10.27 -7.05 -17.79
CA GLN A 329 10.11 -8.50 -17.60
C GLN A 329 8.65 -8.93 -17.50
N TYR A 330 7.73 -7.95 -17.39
CA TYR A 330 6.31 -8.19 -17.16
C TYR A 330 5.67 -9.10 -18.21
N ASP A 331 5.91 -8.83 -19.48
CA ASP A 331 5.31 -9.60 -20.56
C ASP A 331 5.77 -11.07 -20.51
N THR A 332 7.05 -11.32 -20.30
CA THR A 332 7.61 -12.68 -20.24
C THR A 332 7.14 -13.46 -19.03
N TYR A 333 7.18 -12.88 -17.83
CA TYR A 333 6.88 -13.62 -16.62
C TYR A 333 5.39 -13.65 -16.30
N VAL A 334 4.70 -12.51 -16.42
CA VAL A 334 3.28 -12.44 -16.05
C VAL A 334 2.37 -12.94 -17.16
N LYS A 335 2.54 -12.46 -18.41
CA LYS A 335 1.64 -12.82 -19.49
C LYS A 335 1.93 -14.20 -20.09
N GLU A 336 3.21 -14.55 -20.29
CA GLU A 336 3.57 -15.80 -20.97
C GLU A 336 3.72 -16.96 -19.98
N ARG A 337 4.29 -16.73 -18.79
CA ARG A 337 4.58 -17.78 -17.80
C ARG A 337 3.56 -17.89 -16.67
N GLY A 338 2.62 -16.92 -16.55
CA GLY A 338 1.53 -16.96 -15.58
C GLY A 338 1.93 -16.61 -14.15
N TYR A 339 3.07 -15.96 -13.93
CA TYR A 339 3.46 -15.44 -12.62
C TYR A 339 2.53 -14.32 -12.18
N SER A 340 2.40 -14.13 -10.88
CA SER A 340 1.77 -12.92 -10.34
C SER A 340 2.71 -11.72 -10.48
N SER A 341 2.16 -10.52 -10.66
CA SER A 341 2.96 -9.28 -10.72
C SER A 341 3.83 -9.04 -9.48
N ASP A 342 3.45 -9.65 -8.36
CA ASP A 342 4.11 -9.50 -7.06
C ASP A 342 5.10 -10.62 -6.76
N ASP A 343 5.21 -11.62 -7.64
CA ASP A 343 6.15 -12.72 -7.44
C ASP A 343 7.60 -12.24 -7.50
N LEU A 344 8.44 -12.93 -6.74
CA LEU A 344 9.88 -12.74 -6.76
C LEU A 344 10.50 -13.74 -7.73
N ILE A 345 11.33 -13.23 -8.62
CA ILE A 345 12.08 -14.04 -9.61
C ILE A 345 13.58 -13.92 -9.37
N GLY A 346 14.34 -14.88 -9.85
CA GLY A 346 15.79 -14.78 -9.90
C GLY A 346 16.22 -13.67 -10.85
N LYS A 347 17.08 -12.77 -10.36
CA LYS A 347 17.55 -11.60 -11.14
C LYS A 347 18.91 -11.84 -11.77
N ASP A 348 19.70 -12.69 -11.18
CA ASP A 348 21.07 -12.95 -11.62
C ASP A 348 21.53 -14.36 -11.21
N GLY A 349 22.65 -14.83 -11.75
CA GLY A 349 23.32 -16.08 -11.40
C GLY A 349 22.45 -17.34 -11.58
N ILE A 350 22.63 -18.31 -10.69
CA ILE A 350 21.88 -19.57 -10.69
C ILE A 350 20.40 -19.34 -10.43
N GLU A 351 20.06 -18.39 -9.55
CA GLU A 351 18.65 -18.03 -9.28
C GLU A 351 17.92 -17.62 -10.57
N ALA A 352 18.56 -16.86 -11.47
CA ALA A 352 17.94 -16.48 -12.74
C ALA A 352 18.01 -17.60 -13.79
N SER A 353 19.15 -18.25 -13.93
CA SER A 353 19.36 -19.27 -14.98
C SER A 353 18.54 -20.53 -14.78
N MET A 354 18.23 -20.88 -13.52
CA MET A 354 17.45 -22.06 -13.14
C MET A 354 16.03 -21.73 -12.69
N GLU A 355 15.50 -20.54 -13.03
CA GLU A 355 14.19 -20.05 -12.62
C GLU A 355 13.05 -21.06 -12.89
N SER A 356 13.11 -21.77 -13.99
CA SER A 356 12.08 -22.76 -14.35
C SER A 356 12.21 -24.08 -13.57
N THR A 357 13.32 -24.30 -12.89
CA THR A 357 13.61 -25.53 -12.13
C THR A 357 13.48 -25.33 -10.63
N LEU A 358 13.77 -24.11 -10.17
CA LEU A 358 13.69 -23.69 -8.79
C LEU A 358 12.28 -23.29 -8.39
#